data_2a13aff2e66d56fa8090fb79b1097349
#
_entry.id   2a13aff2e66d56fa8090fb79b1097349
#
_cell.length_a   1.000
_cell.length_b   1.000
_cell.length_c   1.000
_cell.angle_alpha   90.00
_cell.angle_beta   90.00
_cell.angle_gamma   90.00
#
_symmetry.space_group_name_H-M   'P 1'
#
loop_
_entity.id
_entity.type
_entity.pdbx_description
1 polymer ?
#
loop_
_entity_poly.entity_id
_entity_poly.type
_entity_poly.pdbx_seq_one_letter_code
_entity_poly.pdbx_strand_id
1 'polypeptide(L)'
;RMVYDYQKYDKKGTPDDTSDDVIESEESQYLLKMSGYKINSFKNEPYPAAIYNAVYDTINNPKSVFLKGGSGIMAEIELFKNNDGIDVLEEIRAKEWLVNEANLSLYIDKQMLSSNGGIIEPSRLYLYDIKGKAPLIDYFIDNSSGPKQYDNKIYHGGLIELDEDENGLMYKI
;
A
#
# COMPACT_ATOMS: atom_id res chain seq x y z
N ARG A 1 26.80 0.32 -14.28
CA ARG A 1 28.05 -0.05 -14.94
C ARG A 1 27.78 -0.26 -16.41
N MET A 2 28.46 0.48 -17.26
CA MET A 2 28.44 0.32 -18.71
C MET A 2 29.84 -0.20 -19.12
N VAL A 3 29.86 -1.27 -19.90
CA VAL A 3 31.10 -1.83 -20.45
C VAL A 3 31.08 -1.50 -21.93
N TYR A 4 32.20 -1.08 -22.47
CA TYR A 4 32.32 -0.74 -23.88
C TYR A 4 33.73 -1.05 -24.38
N ASP A 5 33.83 -1.43 -25.64
CA ASP A 5 35.08 -1.61 -26.32
C ASP A 5 35.46 -0.35 -27.06
N TYR A 6 36.72 0.01 -27.01
CA TYR A 6 37.26 1.11 -27.79
C TYR A 6 38.53 0.70 -28.49
N GLN A 7 38.82 1.35 -29.62
CA GLN A 7 40.00 1.09 -30.38
C GLN A 7 41.11 2.05 -29.93
N LYS A 8 42.29 1.52 -29.72
CA LYS A 8 43.49 2.26 -29.35
C LYS A 8 44.60 1.94 -30.33
N TYR A 9 45.32 2.97 -30.73
CA TYR A 9 46.53 2.79 -31.51
C TYR A 9 47.69 2.47 -30.58
N ASP A 10 48.30 1.31 -30.77
CA ASP A 10 49.57 0.96 -30.14
C ASP A 10 50.71 1.36 -31.11
N LYS A 11 51.44 2.37 -30.76
CA LYS A 11 52.57 2.90 -31.53
C LYS A 11 53.86 2.12 -31.46
N LYS A 12 53.85 0.95 -30.78
CA LYS A 12 54.99 0.04 -30.60
C LYS A 12 56.27 0.72 -30.14
N GLY A 13 56.15 1.92 -29.51
CA GLY A 13 57.29 2.71 -29.01
C GLY A 13 57.97 3.63 -30.03
N THR A 14 57.43 3.76 -31.24
CA THR A 14 57.93 4.60 -32.34
C THR A 14 56.98 5.74 -32.64
N PRO A 15 57.05 6.91 -31.97
CA PRO A 15 56.06 7.98 -32.09
C PRO A 15 55.91 8.56 -33.50
N ASP A 16 56.97 8.52 -34.29
CA ASP A 16 57.06 9.15 -35.62
C ASP A 16 56.96 8.14 -36.80
N ASP A 17 57.00 6.84 -36.53
CA ASP A 17 56.82 5.76 -37.51
C ASP A 17 55.43 5.12 -37.35
N THR A 18 54.55 5.32 -38.32
CA THR A 18 53.19 4.80 -38.31
C THR A 18 53.04 3.46 -39.06
N SER A 19 54.16 2.93 -39.61
CA SER A 19 54.11 1.72 -40.40
C SER A 19 53.95 0.44 -39.58
N ASP A 20 54.27 0.50 -38.29
CA ASP A 20 54.17 -0.58 -37.33
C ASP A 20 52.98 -0.40 -36.31
N ASP A 21 52.24 0.69 -36.46
CA ASP A 21 51.08 0.97 -35.65
C ASP A 21 50.04 -0.15 -35.80
N VAL A 22 49.55 -0.63 -34.67
CA VAL A 22 48.50 -1.68 -34.61
C VAL A 22 47.28 -1.12 -33.87
N ILE A 23 46.10 -1.37 -34.42
CA ILE A 23 44.85 -1.07 -33.75
C ILE A 23 44.48 -2.21 -32.85
N GLU A 24 44.47 -1.96 -31.56
CA GLU A 24 44.05 -2.90 -30.53
C GLU A 24 42.68 -2.51 -29.98
N SER A 25 41.85 -3.52 -29.69
CA SER A 25 40.57 -3.31 -29.01
C SER A 25 40.77 -3.53 -27.52
N GLU A 26 40.46 -2.52 -26.75
CA GLU A 26 40.49 -2.61 -25.26
C GLU A 26 39.08 -2.44 -24.69
N GLU A 27 38.74 -3.31 -23.71
CA GLU A 27 37.52 -3.18 -22.94
C GLU A 27 37.70 -2.11 -21.86
N SER A 28 36.79 -1.18 -21.74
CA SER A 28 36.75 -0.21 -20.67
C SER A 28 35.40 -0.16 -19.99
N GLN A 29 35.38 0.41 -18.79
CA GLN A 29 34.18 0.45 -17.95
C GLN A 29 33.93 1.88 -17.51
N TYR A 30 32.67 2.29 -17.69
CA TYR A 30 32.20 3.55 -17.14
C TYR A 30 31.21 3.31 -16.02
N LEU A 31 31.48 3.92 -14.86
CA LEU A 31 30.59 3.84 -13.71
C LEU A 31 29.64 5.03 -13.72
N LEU A 32 28.39 4.79 -14.12
CA LEU A 32 27.33 5.78 -14.01
C LEU A 32 26.90 5.89 -12.55
N LYS A 33 27.14 7.04 -11.93
CA LYS A 33 26.57 7.39 -10.63
C LYS A 33 25.15 7.90 -10.86
N MET A 34 24.17 7.13 -10.40
CA MET A 34 22.77 7.58 -10.38
C MET A 34 22.55 8.38 -9.08
N SER A 35 22.56 9.70 -9.20
CA SER A 35 22.28 10.63 -8.12
C SER A 35 21.09 11.52 -8.50
N GLY A 36 20.34 12.01 -7.50
CA GLY A 36 19.16 12.85 -7.69
C GLY A 36 17.88 12.19 -7.26
N TYR A 37 16.77 12.72 -7.75
CA TYR A 37 15.43 12.23 -7.39
C TYR A 37 15.17 10.84 -7.98
N LYS A 38 14.69 9.93 -7.13
CA LYS A 38 14.23 8.61 -7.55
C LYS A 38 12.71 8.62 -7.59
N ILE A 39 12.13 8.28 -8.73
CA ILE A 39 10.69 8.21 -8.92
C ILE A 39 10.34 6.76 -9.25
N ASN A 40 9.44 6.18 -8.46
CA ASN A 40 8.87 4.88 -8.76
C ASN A 40 7.57 5.09 -9.53
N SER A 41 7.42 4.41 -10.65
CA SER A 41 6.18 4.36 -11.41
C SER A 41 5.57 2.96 -11.30
N PHE A 42 4.32 2.90 -10.89
CA PHE A 42 3.58 1.65 -10.77
C PHE A 42 2.49 1.60 -11.82
N LYS A 43 2.40 0.49 -12.54
CA LYS A 43 1.29 0.20 -13.42
C LYS A 43 0.39 -0.81 -12.73
N ASN A 44 -0.87 -0.45 -12.53
CA ASN A 44 -1.83 -1.41 -12.02
C ASN A 44 -2.30 -2.33 -13.15
N GLU A 45 -2.22 -3.63 -12.92
CA GLU A 45 -2.89 -4.60 -13.79
C GLU A 45 -4.41 -4.55 -13.54
N PRO A 46 -5.23 -4.94 -14.53
CA PRO A 46 -6.67 -5.03 -14.36
C PRO A 46 -7.03 -5.94 -13.18
N TYR A 47 -8.05 -5.54 -12.44
CA TYR A 47 -8.52 -6.37 -11.33
C TYR A 47 -9.13 -7.68 -11.84
N PRO A 48 -8.98 -8.80 -11.11
CA PRO A 48 -9.76 -10.01 -11.35
C PRO A 48 -11.26 -9.70 -11.38
N ALA A 49 -12.03 -10.45 -12.17
CA ALA A 49 -13.45 -10.18 -12.40
C ALA A 49 -14.27 -10.09 -11.10
N ALA A 50 -13.97 -10.90 -10.08
CA ALA A 50 -14.66 -10.86 -8.79
C ALA A 50 -14.45 -9.50 -8.08
N ILE A 51 -13.22 -9.00 -8.07
CA ILE A 51 -12.90 -7.70 -7.46
C ILE A 51 -13.51 -6.57 -8.29
N TYR A 52 -13.36 -6.64 -9.61
CA TYR A 52 -13.93 -5.64 -10.51
C TYR A 52 -15.44 -5.49 -10.29
N ASN A 53 -16.17 -6.60 -10.30
CA ASN A 53 -17.62 -6.59 -10.09
C ASN A 53 -18.01 -6.04 -8.71
N ALA A 54 -17.29 -6.41 -7.66
CA ALA A 54 -17.56 -5.91 -6.31
C ALA A 54 -17.29 -4.40 -6.15
N VAL A 55 -16.27 -3.88 -6.83
CA VAL A 55 -15.93 -2.43 -6.77
C VAL A 55 -16.95 -1.58 -7.54
N TYR A 56 -17.49 -2.10 -8.63
CA TYR A 56 -18.43 -1.36 -9.46
C TYR A 56 -19.92 -1.69 -9.21
N ASP A 57 -20.21 -2.65 -8.32
CA ASP A 57 -21.57 -2.92 -7.87
C ASP A 57 -21.97 -1.90 -6.80
N THR A 58 -22.73 -0.92 -7.21
CA THR A 58 -23.27 0.13 -6.32
C THR A 58 -24.70 -0.16 -5.84
N ILE A 59 -25.27 -1.29 -6.19
CA ILE A 59 -26.66 -1.62 -5.93
C ILE A 59 -26.80 -2.57 -4.75
N ASN A 60 -25.90 -3.56 -4.65
CA ASN A 60 -25.97 -4.58 -3.62
C ASN A 60 -24.94 -4.29 -2.52
N ASN A 61 -25.35 -4.50 -1.27
CA ASN A 61 -24.40 -4.49 -0.15
C ASN A 61 -23.57 -5.78 -0.22
N PRO A 62 -22.29 -5.71 -0.57
CA PRO A 62 -21.46 -6.90 -0.70
C PRO A 62 -21.23 -7.53 0.68
N LYS A 63 -21.16 -8.86 0.73
CA LYS A 63 -20.79 -9.58 1.96
C LYS A 63 -19.30 -9.39 2.30
N SER A 64 -18.48 -9.13 1.30
CA SER A 64 -17.03 -8.90 1.43
C SER A 64 -16.65 -7.64 0.70
N VAL A 65 -15.77 -6.85 1.28
CA VAL A 65 -15.22 -5.63 0.70
C VAL A 65 -13.75 -5.83 0.38
N PHE A 66 -13.29 -5.20 -0.68
CA PHE A 66 -11.89 -5.25 -1.09
C PHE A 66 -11.20 -3.94 -0.76
N LEU A 67 -10.03 -4.03 -0.16
CA LEU A 67 -9.19 -2.89 0.17
C LEU A 67 -7.82 -3.05 -0.50
N LYS A 68 -7.28 -1.97 -1.02
CA LYS A 68 -5.94 -1.95 -1.60
C LYS A 68 -5.29 -0.60 -1.37
N GLY A 69 -4.11 -0.60 -0.80
CA GLY A 69 -3.33 0.61 -0.58
C GLY A 69 -2.79 1.26 -1.87
N GLY A 70 -2.22 2.45 -1.75
CA GLY A 70 -1.72 3.24 -2.86
C GLY A 70 -2.85 3.86 -3.69
N SER A 71 -2.73 3.88 -5.01
CA SER A 71 -3.84 4.20 -5.92
C SER A 71 -4.74 2.98 -6.07
N GLY A 72 -5.41 2.60 -4.98
CA GLY A 72 -6.09 1.33 -4.86
C GLY A 72 -7.60 1.44 -4.69
N ILE A 73 -8.14 0.70 -3.73
CA ILE A 73 -9.57 0.56 -3.46
C ILE A 73 -9.84 0.95 -2.01
N MET A 74 -10.84 1.77 -1.79
CA MET A 74 -11.40 2.09 -0.46
C MET A 74 -12.80 1.51 -0.35
N ALA A 75 -13.22 1.15 0.85
CA ALA A 75 -14.59 0.83 1.17
C ALA A 75 -15.25 2.01 1.88
N GLU A 76 -16.44 2.38 1.42
CA GLU A 76 -17.28 3.34 2.12
C GLU A 76 -18.23 2.60 3.06
N ILE A 77 -18.31 3.04 4.30
CA ILE A 77 -19.16 2.47 5.33
C ILE A 77 -20.14 3.56 5.78
N GLU A 78 -21.42 3.34 5.57
CA GLU A 78 -22.46 4.17 6.11
C GLU A 78 -22.93 3.61 7.45
N LEU A 79 -22.59 4.32 8.53
CA LEU A 79 -22.98 3.96 9.88
C LEU A 79 -24.32 4.62 10.25
N PHE A 80 -25.00 4.03 11.26
CA PHE A 80 -26.23 4.57 11.86
C PHE A 80 -27.42 4.71 10.92
N LYS A 81 -27.47 3.90 9.89
CA LYS A 81 -28.67 3.76 9.06
C LYS A 81 -29.39 2.45 9.39
N ASN A 82 -30.73 2.51 9.41
CA ASN A 82 -31.55 1.30 9.49
C ASN A 82 -31.66 0.59 8.12
N ASN A 83 -32.36 -0.52 8.05
CA ASN A 83 -32.55 -1.28 6.81
C ASN A 83 -33.27 -0.50 5.69
N ASP A 84 -34.01 0.55 6.04
CA ASP A 84 -34.69 1.44 5.09
C ASP A 84 -33.82 2.63 4.67
N GLY A 85 -32.54 2.66 5.13
CA GLY A 85 -31.58 3.74 4.85
C GLY A 85 -31.85 5.03 5.63
N ILE A 86 -32.73 4.99 6.64
CA ILE A 86 -33.06 6.15 7.48
C ILE A 86 -31.96 6.31 8.54
N ASP A 87 -31.51 7.54 8.71
CA ASP A 87 -30.53 7.89 9.76
C ASP A 87 -31.16 7.77 11.14
N VAL A 88 -30.60 6.88 11.97
CA VAL A 88 -31.04 6.63 13.34
C VAL A 88 -30.18 7.35 14.41
N LEU A 89 -29.25 8.20 13.98
CA LEU A 89 -28.33 8.88 14.87
C LEU A 89 -29.03 9.79 15.88
N GLU A 90 -30.12 10.47 15.45
CA GLU A 90 -30.91 11.32 16.32
C GLU A 90 -31.63 10.50 17.41
N GLU A 91 -32.10 9.31 17.11
CA GLU A 91 -32.70 8.41 18.10
C GLU A 91 -31.66 7.94 19.13
N ILE A 92 -30.43 7.67 18.67
CA ILE A 92 -29.32 7.27 19.56
C ILE A 92 -28.94 8.44 20.46
N ARG A 93 -28.86 9.64 19.93
CA ARG A 93 -28.57 10.87 20.69
C ARG A 93 -29.65 11.18 21.73
N ALA A 94 -30.91 10.99 21.39
CA ALA A 94 -32.03 11.20 22.30
C ALA A 94 -32.01 10.26 23.54
N LYS A 95 -31.26 9.16 23.45
CA LYS A 95 -31.10 8.24 24.62
C LYS A 95 -30.04 8.69 25.61
N GLU A 96 -29.30 9.76 25.32
CA GLU A 96 -28.26 10.33 26.18
C GLU A 96 -27.26 9.29 26.73
N TRP A 97 -26.94 8.29 25.91
CA TRP A 97 -26.00 7.24 26.32
C TRP A 97 -24.57 7.79 26.43
N LEU A 98 -23.89 7.41 27.50
CA LEU A 98 -22.45 7.59 27.61
C LEU A 98 -21.78 6.41 26.92
N VAL A 99 -21.17 6.66 25.79
CA VAL A 99 -20.43 5.65 25.03
C VAL A 99 -18.98 5.64 25.53
N ASN A 100 -18.58 4.55 26.16
CA ASN A 100 -17.22 4.39 26.68
C ASN A 100 -16.26 3.90 25.57
N GLU A 101 -16.76 3.08 24.67
CA GLU A 101 -15.96 2.47 23.60
C GLU A 101 -16.85 2.15 22.39
N ALA A 102 -16.34 2.39 21.21
CA ALA A 102 -16.96 1.99 19.97
C ALA A 102 -15.88 1.39 19.05
N ASN A 103 -16.05 0.15 18.62
CA ASN A 103 -15.07 -0.54 17.80
C ASN A 103 -15.71 -1.05 16.52
N LEU A 104 -14.94 -0.93 15.43
CA LEU A 104 -15.24 -1.55 14.17
C LEU A 104 -14.27 -2.72 13.94
N SER A 105 -14.82 -3.93 13.88
CA SER A 105 -14.03 -5.14 13.60
C SER A 105 -14.23 -5.60 12.16
N LEU A 106 -13.15 -5.74 11.42
CA LEU A 106 -13.14 -6.17 10.02
C LEU A 106 -12.35 -7.48 9.91
N TYR A 107 -13.06 -8.57 9.65
CA TYR A 107 -12.46 -9.90 9.53
C TYR A 107 -11.87 -10.11 8.14
N ILE A 108 -10.73 -10.80 8.09
CA ILE A 108 -10.04 -11.12 6.84
C ILE A 108 -10.65 -12.39 6.24
N ASP A 109 -11.14 -12.27 5.00
CA ASP A 109 -11.59 -13.43 4.22
C ASP A 109 -10.36 -14.10 3.55
N LYS A 110 -9.72 -15.00 4.31
CA LYS A 110 -8.51 -15.72 3.86
C LYS A 110 -8.75 -16.53 2.60
N GLN A 111 -9.92 -17.12 2.44
CA GLN A 111 -10.25 -17.93 1.27
C GLN A 111 -10.32 -17.05 0.01
N MET A 112 -11.01 -15.92 0.11
CA MET A 112 -11.11 -14.96 -0.98
C MET A 112 -9.75 -14.33 -1.30
N LEU A 113 -8.97 -13.99 -0.29
CA LEU A 113 -7.63 -13.42 -0.44
C LEU A 113 -6.73 -14.38 -1.22
N SER A 114 -6.65 -15.65 -0.83
CA SER A 114 -5.83 -16.67 -1.48
C SER A 114 -6.25 -16.94 -2.92
N SER A 115 -7.56 -17.01 -3.19
CA SER A 115 -8.08 -17.28 -4.53
C SER A 115 -7.90 -16.13 -5.52
N ASN A 116 -7.70 -14.92 -5.05
CA ASN A 116 -7.49 -13.73 -5.88
C ASN A 116 -6.03 -13.24 -5.89
N GLY A 117 -5.08 -14.05 -5.45
CA GLY A 117 -3.66 -13.74 -5.51
C GLY A 117 -3.18 -12.69 -4.50
N GLY A 118 -4.00 -12.35 -3.53
CA GLY A 118 -3.61 -11.49 -2.42
C GLY A 118 -2.74 -12.30 -1.43
N ILE A 119 -1.54 -11.83 -1.19
CA ILE A 119 -0.56 -12.56 -0.36
C ILE A 119 -0.14 -11.73 0.86
N ILE A 120 -0.33 -10.41 0.81
CA ILE A 120 0.15 -9.50 1.85
C ILE A 120 -1.02 -8.67 2.36
N GLU A 121 -1.36 -8.89 3.60
CA GLU A 121 -2.32 -8.05 4.31
C GLU A 121 -1.63 -6.74 4.73
N PRO A 122 -2.33 -5.59 4.63
CA PRO A 122 -1.81 -4.35 5.16
C PRO A 122 -1.57 -4.47 6.67
N SER A 123 -0.46 -3.92 7.16
CA SER A 123 -0.17 -3.95 8.60
C SER A 123 -1.19 -3.17 9.42
N ARG A 124 -1.86 -2.19 8.80
CA ARG A 124 -2.86 -1.34 9.45
C ARG A 124 -3.91 -0.86 8.45
N LEU A 125 -5.14 -0.78 8.92
CA LEU A 125 -6.21 0.01 8.34
C LEU A 125 -6.46 1.25 9.19
N TYR A 126 -7.07 2.27 8.60
CA TYR A 126 -7.55 3.44 9.34
C TYR A 126 -8.86 3.95 8.71
N LEU A 127 -9.65 4.62 9.52
CA LEU A 127 -10.89 5.22 9.08
C LEU A 127 -10.65 6.65 8.59
N TYR A 128 -11.34 6.99 7.52
CA TYR A 128 -11.25 8.29 6.88
C TYR A 128 -12.65 8.91 6.76
N ASP A 129 -12.81 10.12 7.27
CA ASP A 129 -14.04 10.88 7.08
C ASP A 129 -14.08 11.44 5.66
N ILE A 130 -14.96 10.89 4.82
CA ILE A 130 -15.12 11.31 3.43
C ILE A 130 -15.62 12.75 3.34
N LYS A 131 -16.52 13.17 4.23
CA LYS A 131 -17.10 14.52 4.22
C LYS A 131 -16.08 15.55 4.70
N GLY A 132 -15.39 15.25 5.79
CA GLY A 132 -14.32 16.09 6.36
C GLY A 132 -13.00 16.02 5.61
N LYS A 133 -12.84 15.07 4.69
CA LYS A 133 -11.60 14.81 3.91
C LYS A 133 -10.36 14.68 4.79
N ALA A 134 -10.50 13.99 5.91
CA ALA A 134 -9.42 13.79 6.89
C ALA A 134 -9.56 12.43 7.57
N PRO A 135 -8.47 11.85 8.09
CA PRO A 135 -8.55 10.75 9.03
C PRO A 135 -9.39 11.14 10.25
N LEU A 136 -9.99 10.15 10.94
CA LEU A 136 -10.70 10.41 12.17
C LEU A 136 -9.80 11.13 13.17
N ILE A 137 -10.42 11.94 14.04
CA ILE A 137 -9.71 12.76 15.02
C ILE A 137 -8.81 11.90 15.92
N ASP A 138 -9.26 10.71 16.30
CA ASP A 138 -8.53 9.77 17.14
C ASP A 138 -7.21 9.37 16.52
N TYR A 139 -7.20 9.08 15.22
CA TYR A 139 -5.96 8.80 14.48
C TYR A 139 -5.01 10.01 14.49
N PHE A 140 -5.56 11.22 14.45
CA PHE A 140 -4.76 12.43 14.34
C PHE A 140 -4.10 12.82 15.67
N ILE A 141 -4.85 12.72 16.78
CA ILE A 141 -4.37 13.11 18.10
C ILE A 141 -3.62 12.02 18.85
N ASP A 142 -3.78 10.75 18.43
CA ASP A 142 -3.09 9.63 19.05
C ASP A 142 -1.58 9.67 18.77
N ASN A 143 -0.81 10.03 19.78
CA ASN A 143 0.66 10.05 19.76
C ASN A 143 1.26 8.86 20.50
N SER A 144 0.47 7.85 20.83
CA SER A 144 0.95 6.62 21.45
C SER A 144 1.94 5.88 20.55
N SER A 145 2.88 5.18 21.16
CA SER A 145 3.88 4.38 20.45
C SER A 145 4.16 3.09 21.21
N GLY A 146 4.36 2.03 20.47
CA GLY A 146 4.77 0.74 20.99
C GLY A 146 6.24 0.42 20.67
N PRO A 147 6.67 -0.80 20.97
CA PRO A 147 8.06 -1.21 20.85
C PRO A 147 8.56 -1.34 19.40
N LYS A 148 7.67 -1.50 18.44
CA LYS A 148 8.02 -1.63 17.03
C LYS A 148 7.70 -0.33 16.28
N GLN A 149 8.42 -0.05 15.20
CA GLN A 149 8.27 1.19 14.43
C GLN A 149 6.85 1.43 13.91
N TYR A 150 6.07 0.37 13.69
CA TYR A 150 4.69 0.44 13.22
C TYR A 150 3.66 0.36 14.37
N ASP A 151 4.08 0.12 15.61
CA ASP A 151 3.24 0.07 16.82
C ASP A 151 3.00 1.47 17.36
N ASN A 152 2.54 2.38 16.54
CA ASN A 152 2.09 3.70 16.97
C ASN A 152 0.56 3.77 16.91
N LYS A 153 -0.03 4.83 17.44
CA LYS A 153 -1.48 5.04 17.43
C LYS A 153 -2.26 3.84 18.01
N ILE A 154 -1.84 3.45 19.21
CA ILE A 154 -2.35 2.26 19.91
C ILE A 154 -3.84 2.41 20.26
N TYR A 155 -4.27 3.64 20.61
CA TYR A 155 -5.65 3.91 20.97
C TYR A 155 -6.59 3.94 19.76
N HIS A 156 -6.12 4.44 18.63
CA HIS A 156 -6.87 4.33 17.37
C HIS A 156 -6.99 2.87 16.93
N GLY A 157 -5.95 2.07 17.14
CA GLY A 157 -5.90 0.68 16.74
C GLY A 157 -5.67 0.49 15.25
N GLY A 158 -6.48 -0.39 14.65
CA GLY A 158 -6.42 -0.71 13.22
C GLY A 158 -5.23 -1.56 12.80
N LEU A 159 -4.36 -1.99 13.72
CA LEU A 159 -3.34 -2.98 13.43
C LEU A 159 -3.97 -4.33 13.15
N ILE A 160 -3.29 -5.11 12.32
CA ILE A 160 -3.70 -6.48 12.07
C ILE A 160 -3.55 -7.31 13.34
N GLU A 161 -4.61 -7.97 13.74
CA GLU A 161 -4.57 -8.99 14.77
C GLU A 161 -4.31 -10.35 14.12
N LEU A 162 -3.44 -11.14 14.74
CA LEU A 162 -3.04 -12.45 14.22
C LEU A 162 -3.74 -13.56 14.97
N ASP A 163 -3.95 -14.69 14.32
CA ASP A 163 -4.39 -15.93 14.96
C ASP A 163 -3.19 -16.67 15.61
N GLU A 164 -3.45 -17.85 16.18
CA GLU A 164 -2.44 -18.67 16.86
C GLU A 164 -1.32 -19.13 15.91
N ASP A 165 -1.57 -19.17 14.62
CA ASP A 165 -0.60 -19.56 13.59
C ASP A 165 0.11 -18.34 12.95
N GLU A 166 0.01 -17.16 13.57
CA GLU A 166 0.58 -15.89 13.09
C GLU A 166 0.00 -15.40 11.74
N ASN A 167 -1.17 -15.86 11.35
CA ASN A 167 -1.86 -15.35 10.17
C ASN A 167 -2.81 -14.22 10.54
N GLY A 168 -3.02 -13.28 9.63
CA GLY A 168 -3.97 -12.20 9.80
C GLY A 168 -5.38 -12.70 10.06
N LEU A 169 -6.00 -12.25 11.14
CA LEU A 169 -7.36 -12.61 11.55
C LEU A 169 -8.34 -11.47 11.28
N MET A 170 -8.05 -10.32 11.82
CA MET A 170 -8.93 -9.15 11.71
C MET A 170 -8.19 -7.84 11.98
N TYR A 171 -8.88 -6.75 11.74
CA TYR A 171 -8.52 -5.40 12.15
C TYR A 171 -9.58 -4.88 13.11
N LYS A 172 -9.16 -4.31 14.23
CA LYS A 172 -10.03 -3.65 15.19
C LYS A 172 -9.64 -2.17 15.27
N ILE A 173 -10.58 -1.29 14.94
CA ILE A 173 -10.42 0.17 14.97
C ILE A 173 -11.40 0.74 15.96
#